data_f78df8632088785918428d06365b1ea6
#
_entry.id   f78df8632088785918428d06365b1ea6
#
_cell.length_a   1.000
_cell.length_b   1.000
_cell.length_c   1.000
_cell.angle_alpha   90.00
_cell.angle_beta   90.00
_cell.angle_gamma   90.00
#
_symmetry.space_group_name_H-M   'P 1'
#
loop_
_entity.id
_entity.type
_entity.pdbx_description
1 polymer ?
#
loop_
_entity_poly.entity_id
_entity_poly.type
_entity_poly.pdbx_seq_one_letter_code
_entity_poly.pdbx_strand_id
1 'polypeptide(L)'
;MEQLTRPMEDRKRQLLFCLACVFIWGLMAHAYGFLHSSFSHDSLLEFNGDGLSNRIRISNGRFLSPVCRWIFRTNMTLPWLVGVLGLLWIGLSAYLILRLFRLKTPAAAILVSGFLTANLTVSATAATFLHDFDCDMLALLTAVGAVYCWNRGKWGFLPGAELVTLSLGLYQSYICVSIVLILFVCITALLDGEKAKSVIFKGLRACAMLLLGGIIYYVLMKLVVRLSGIQMLSNVYNSLDRPAKLLEASWFDIRYVFKATYRQYFERIIQALSPFPAVTQGATVVLLAVSGLALIAEVLSPKVGWIEKLLVLVLAALVPFGGNLMHFVTMGSADHELMIYAYWLIYLLPLLLLPRLPWDKLAKPVSWVKPICAGLIVVLICAQVQTANVLYLKKDLEQDAYLSVMTRVIYRMEDTEGYIPGETPVVMVGLPQQLNDTIPGFEAYRKPNGMWMTDVLNYGDSGHWAAYFKYILLNPAKITGGGKMTDDPRVQALPCYPAQGCTAIIDGTLFVKLSEP
;
A
#
# COMPACT_ATOMS: atom_id res chain seq x y z
N MET A 1 16.16 -30.21 3.76
CA MET A 1 15.31 -30.01 2.58
C MET A 1 14.04 -30.86 2.62
N GLU A 2 14.12 -32.14 2.98
CA GLU A 2 12.95 -33.05 3.03
C GLU A 2 11.81 -32.56 3.94
N GLN A 3 12.10 -31.98 5.10
CA GLN A 3 11.10 -31.42 6.01
C GLN A 3 10.34 -30.21 5.44
N LEU A 4 10.96 -29.39 4.57
CA LEU A 4 10.34 -28.23 3.95
C LEU A 4 9.35 -28.59 2.83
N THR A 5 9.48 -29.78 2.26
CA THR A 5 8.62 -30.27 1.20
C THR A 5 7.50 -31.20 1.70
N ARG A 6 7.61 -31.69 2.94
CA ARG A 6 6.61 -32.59 3.53
C ARG A 6 5.30 -31.82 3.85
N PRO A 7 4.13 -32.29 3.37
CA PRO A 7 2.87 -31.60 3.60
C PRO A 7 2.50 -31.47 5.08
N MET A 8 1.98 -30.33 5.46
CA MET A 8 1.33 -30.09 6.76
C MET A 8 -0.16 -30.42 6.64
N GLU A 9 -0.57 -31.58 7.15
CA GLU A 9 -1.97 -32.03 7.08
C GLU A 9 -2.86 -31.40 8.17
N ASP A 10 -2.29 -31.13 9.36
CA ASP A 10 -3.02 -30.49 10.45
C ASP A 10 -3.22 -28.97 10.16
N ARG A 11 -4.50 -28.58 10.14
CA ARG A 11 -4.91 -27.19 9.89
C ARG A 11 -4.43 -26.20 10.95
N LYS A 12 -4.47 -26.61 12.23
CA LYS A 12 -4.01 -25.79 13.35
C LYS A 12 -2.51 -25.57 13.27
N ARG A 13 -1.75 -26.63 12.99
CA ARG A 13 -0.30 -26.54 12.79
C ARG A 13 0.05 -25.65 11.60
N GLN A 14 -0.68 -25.75 10.47
CA GLN A 14 -0.48 -24.90 9.30
C GLN A 14 -0.75 -23.42 9.62
N LEU A 15 -1.84 -23.13 10.36
CA LEU A 15 -2.18 -21.77 10.79
C LEU A 15 -1.07 -21.19 11.69
N LEU A 16 -0.70 -21.90 12.75
CA LEU A 16 0.32 -21.43 13.68
C LEU A 16 1.68 -21.24 13.01
N PHE A 17 2.06 -22.14 12.12
CA PHE A 17 3.30 -22.02 11.35
C PHE A 17 3.27 -20.81 10.42
N CYS A 18 2.15 -20.57 9.72
CA CYS A 18 1.97 -19.42 8.85
C CYS A 18 2.03 -18.10 9.64
N LEU A 19 1.34 -18.02 10.78
CA LEU A 19 1.42 -16.87 11.67
C LEU A 19 2.86 -16.63 12.13
N ALA A 20 3.57 -17.67 12.57
CA ALA A 20 4.96 -17.56 12.98
C ALA A 20 5.85 -17.02 11.84
N CYS A 21 5.66 -17.51 10.61
CA CYS A 21 6.42 -17.02 9.44
C CYS A 21 6.13 -15.53 9.17
N VAL A 22 4.85 -15.10 9.23
CA VAL A 22 4.50 -13.68 9.04
C VAL A 22 5.09 -12.80 10.14
N PHE A 23 5.03 -13.24 11.40
CA PHE A 23 5.64 -12.47 12.49
C PHE A 23 7.17 -12.40 12.35
N ILE A 24 7.86 -13.47 11.94
CA ILE A 24 9.30 -13.44 11.71
C ILE A 24 9.64 -12.46 10.58
N TRP A 25 9.03 -12.60 9.40
CA TRP A 25 9.26 -11.69 8.28
C TRP A 25 8.85 -10.26 8.61
N GLY A 26 7.72 -10.09 9.30
CA GLY A 26 7.19 -8.78 9.70
C GLY A 26 8.09 -8.07 10.71
N LEU A 27 8.62 -8.76 11.69
CA LEU A 27 9.57 -8.18 12.64
C LEU A 27 10.89 -7.84 11.94
N MET A 28 11.40 -8.71 11.07
CA MET A 28 12.61 -8.39 10.29
C MET A 28 12.43 -7.15 9.41
N ALA A 29 11.26 -6.96 8.82
CA ALA A 29 11.00 -5.85 7.90
C ALA A 29 10.54 -4.57 8.62
N HIS A 30 9.71 -4.67 9.64
CA HIS A 30 8.91 -3.55 10.13
C HIS A 30 9.07 -3.24 11.63
N ALA A 31 9.79 -4.06 12.42
CA ALA A 31 9.94 -3.83 13.85
C ALA A 31 10.52 -2.44 14.14
N TYR A 32 11.50 -2.00 13.35
CA TYR A 32 12.05 -0.65 13.48
C TYR A 32 10.95 0.42 13.38
N GLY A 33 10.12 0.39 12.33
CA GLY A 33 9.03 1.34 12.13
C GLY A 33 7.92 1.26 13.18
N PHE A 34 7.71 0.08 13.80
CA PHE A 34 6.72 -0.08 14.88
C PHE A 34 7.23 0.36 16.25
N LEU A 35 8.55 0.39 16.46
CA LEU A 35 9.16 0.78 17.73
C LEU A 35 9.51 2.29 17.78
N HIS A 36 9.66 2.95 16.64
CA HIS A 36 9.99 4.37 16.56
C HIS A 36 8.73 5.20 16.31
N SER A 37 8.54 6.23 17.11
CA SER A 37 7.37 7.13 17.03
C SER A 37 7.55 8.15 15.90
N SER A 38 7.68 7.67 14.68
CA SER A 38 7.81 8.53 13.52
C SER A 38 6.42 8.92 12.96
N PHE A 39 6.28 10.15 12.47
CA PHE A 39 5.05 10.67 11.88
C PHE A 39 5.20 10.93 10.37
N SER A 40 4.09 11.06 9.69
CA SER A 40 3.96 11.49 8.30
C SER A 40 3.01 12.69 8.22
N HIS A 41 2.76 13.21 7.02
CA HIS A 41 1.82 14.31 6.82
C HIS A 41 0.44 14.02 7.44
N ASP A 42 -0.16 12.87 7.16
CA ASP A 42 -1.50 12.53 7.68
C ASP A 42 -1.47 12.21 9.19
N SER A 43 -0.44 11.48 9.67
CA SER A 43 -0.37 11.12 11.08
C SER A 43 -0.06 12.31 11.98
N LEU A 44 0.59 13.35 11.47
CA LEU A 44 0.80 14.59 12.20
C LEU A 44 -0.54 15.30 12.50
N LEU A 45 -1.48 15.25 11.57
CA LEU A 45 -2.83 15.82 11.77
C LEU A 45 -3.71 15.00 12.72
N GLU A 46 -3.37 13.73 12.98
CA GLU A 46 -4.07 12.89 13.96
C GLU A 46 -4.02 13.47 15.38
N PHE A 47 -2.96 14.23 15.72
CA PHE A 47 -2.82 14.86 17.04
C PHE A 47 -3.82 15.98 17.29
N ASN A 48 -4.53 16.50 16.29
CA ASN A 48 -5.52 17.56 16.48
C ASN A 48 -6.68 17.15 17.40
N GLY A 49 -7.00 15.85 17.51
CA GLY A 49 -8.00 15.34 18.44
C GLY A 49 -9.46 15.77 18.19
N ASP A 50 -9.69 16.59 17.16
CA ASP A 50 -10.98 17.19 16.80
C ASP A 50 -11.90 16.27 15.97
N GLY A 51 -11.47 15.02 15.75
CA GLY A 51 -12.15 14.06 14.90
C GLY A 51 -12.00 14.34 13.39
N LEU A 52 -11.21 15.35 12.99
CA LEU A 52 -10.97 15.72 11.59
C LEU A 52 -10.51 14.52 10.77
N SER A 53 -9.55 13.77 11.30
CA SER A 53 -9.02 12.58 10.65
C SER A 53 -10.09 11.50 10.37
N ASN A 54 -11.02 11.26 11.32
CA ASN A 54 -12.14 10.34 11.10
C ASN A 54 -13.13 10.90 10.06
N ARG A 55 -13.36 12.22 10.03
CA ARG A 55 -14.19 12.87 9.02
C ARG A 55 -13.58 12.73 7.62
N ILE A 56 -12.27 12.89 7.48
CA ILE A 56 -11.54 12.68 6.22
C ILE A 56 -11.69 11.23 5.74
N ARG A 57 -11.58 10.24 6.63
CA ARG A 57 -11.79 8.83 6.26
C ARG A 57 -13.20 8.56 5.75
N ILE A 58 -14.22 9.09 6.45
CA ILE A 58 -15.61 8.95 6.01
C ILE A 58 -15.82 9.66 4.67
N SER A 59 -15.27 10.86 4.48
CA SER A 59 -15.39 11.61 3.23
C SER A 59 -14.70 10.91 2.04
N ASN A 60 -13.70 10.06 2.30
CA ASN A 60 -13.05 9.18 1.33
C ASN A 60 -13.76 7.82 1.18
N GLY A 61 -14.92 7.61 1.82
CA GLY A 61 -15.67 6.35 1.77
C GLY A 61 -15.12 5.23 2.65
N ARG A 62 -14.14 5.48 3.51
CA ARG A 62 -13.55 4.50 4.45
C ARG A 62 -14.30 4.52 5.79
N PHE A 63 -15.62 4.41 5.75
CA PHE A 63 -16.49 4.62 6.91
C PHE A 63 -16.36 3.55 7.99
N LEU A 64 -15.79 2.39 7.71
CA LEU A 64 -15.52 1.34 8.70
C LEU A 64 -14.19 1.55 9.42
N SER A 65 -13.23 2.29 8.85
CA SER A 65 -11.93 2.53 9.47
C SER A 65 -12.07 3.21 10.85
N PRO A 66 -12.87 4.29 11.06
CA PRO A 66 -13.10 4.85 12.38
C PRO A 66 -13.67 3.86 13.41
N VAL A 67 -14.57 2.97 12.96
CA VAL A 67 -15.19 1.94 13.84
C VAL A 67 -14.14 0.92 14.27
N CYS A 68 -13.35 0.39 13.35
CA CYS A 68 -12.27 -0.56 13.67
C CYS A 68 -11.21 0.07 14.58
N ARG A 69 -10.81 1.30 14.31
CA ARG A 69 -9.87 2.04 15.15
C ARG A 69 -10.40 2.19 16.58
N TRP A 70 -11.67 2.54 16.74
CA TRP A 70 -12.30 2.66 18.04
C TRP A 70 -12.33 1.33 18.80
N ILE A 71 -12.70 0.23 18.14
CA ILE A 71 -12.78 -1.11 18.75
C ILE A 71 -11.40 -1.58 19.22
N PHE A 72 -10.37 -1.47 18.39
CA PHE A 72 -9.06 -2.08 18.68
C PHE A 72 -8.11 -1.17 19.45
N ARG A 73 -8.25 0.17 19.37
CA ARG A 73 -7.25 1.10 19.94
C ARG A 73 -7.77 2.49 20.30
N THR A 74 -9.08 2.64 20.52
CA THR A 74 -9.72 3.90 20.97
C THR A 74 -9.36 5.13 20.11
N ASN A 75 -9.22 4.95 18.78
CA ASN A 75 -8.82 5.94 17.78
C ASN A 75 -7.37 6.49 17.91
N MET A 76 -6.59 6.03 18.87
CA MET A 76 -5.19 6.45 18.97
C MET A 76 -4.30 5.68 18.00
N THR A 77 -3.22 6.31 17.55
CA THR A 77 -2.15 5.63 16.83
C THR A 77 -1.16 5.08 17.84
N LEU A 78 -1.23 3.77 18.06
CA LEU A 78 -0.34 3.03 18.96
C LEU A 78 0.58 2.15 18.09
N PRO A 79 1.79 2.62 17.72
CA PRO A 79 2.58 2.03 16.64
C PRO A 79 2.80 0.52 16.78
N TRP A 80 3.20 0.08 17.98
CA TRP A 80 3.41 -1.34 18.25
C TRP A 80 2.14 -2.17 18.13
N LEU A 81 1.04 -1.72 18.74
CA LEU A 81 -0.24 -2.46 18.70
C LEU A 81 -0.80 -2.53 17.27
N VAL A 82 -0.74 -1.42 16.55
CA VAL A 82 -1.14 -1.33 15.14
C VAL A 82 -0.31 -2.29 14.28
N GLY A 83 1.01 -2.32 14.51
CA GLY A 83 1.92 -3.26 13.85
C GLY A 83 1.57 -4.71 14.09
N VAL A 84 1.34 -5.10 15.36
CA VAL A 84 0.98 -6.48 15.75
C VAL A 84 -0.37 -6.88 15.12
N LEU A 85 -1.39 -6.01 15.18
CA LEU A 85 -2.69 -6.26 14.55
C LEU A 85 -2.56 -6.43 13.05
N GLY A 86 -1.83 -5.54 12.38
CA GLY A 86 -1.59 -5.65 10.93
C GLY A 86 -0.90 -6.96 10.55
N LEU A 87 0.14 -7.36 11.26
CA LEU A 87 0.81 -8.65 11.03
C LEU A 87 -0.13 -9.84 11.28
N LEU A 88 -1.01 -9.77 12.29
CA LEU A 88 -2.01 -10.80 12.52
C LEU A 88 -2.95 -10.93 11.32
N TRP A 89 -3.45 -9.81 10.77
CA TRP A 89 -4.34 -9.82 9.61
C TRP A 89 -3.65 -10.31 8.35
N ILE A 90 -2.39 -9.94 8.11
CA ILE A 90 -1.57 -10.52 7.02
C ILE A 90 -1.41 -12.03 7.22
N GLY A 91 -1.13 -12.48 8.43
CA GLY A 91 -0.95 -13.91 8.74
C GLY A 91 -2.19 -14.75 8.48
N LEU A 92 -3.36 -14.25 8.87
CA LEU A 92 -4.63 -14.89 8.56
C LEU A 92 -4.90 -14.88 7.04
N SER A 93 -4.58 -13.80 6.35
CA SER A 93 -4.69 -13.70 4.88
C SER A 93 -3.80 -14.71 4.18
N ALA A 94 -2.54 -14.82 4.59
CA ALA A 94 -1.60 -15.81 4.07
C ALA A 94 -2.10 -17.24 4.28
N TYR A 95 -2.60 -17.56 5.47
CA TYR A 95 -3.21 -18.85 5.75
C TYR A 95 -4.41 -19.14 4.84
N LEU A 96 -5.32 -18.18 4.64
CA LEU A 96 -6.46 -18.36 3.74
C LEU A 96 -6.03 -18.56 2.28
N ILE A 97 -4.99 -17.87 1.81
CA ILE A 97 -4.41 -18.07 0.46
C ILE A 97 -3.82 -19.49 0.33
N LEU A 98 -3.05 -19.95 1.33
CA LEU A 98 -2.54 -21.32 1.34
C LEU A 98 -3.67 -22.36 1.28
N ARG A 99 -4.78 -22.10 1.99
CA ARG A 99 -5.97 -22.96 1.99
C ARG A 99 -6.74 -22.90 0.66
N LEU A 100 -6.83 -21.71 0.06
CA LEU A 100 -7.52 -21.47 -1.21
C LEU A 100 -6.89 -22.28 -2.34
N PHE A 101 -5.56 -22.29 -2.41
CA PHE A 101 -4.78 -22.97 -3.44
C PHE A 101 -4.24 -24.34 -3.02
N ARG A 102 -4.64 -24.83 -1.84
CA ARG A 102 -4.20 -26.14 -1.31
C ARG A 102 -2.67 -26.28 -1.19
N LEU A 103 -1.99 -25.19 -0.93
CA LEU A 103 -0.55 -25.17 -0.70
C LEU A 103 -0.25 -25.63 0.74
N LYS A 104 0.26 -26.87 0.90
CA LYS A 104 0.38 -27.50 2.20
C LYS A 104 1.82 -27.55 2.72
N THR A 105 2.83 -27.23 1.91
CA THR A 105 4.22 -27.35 2.29
C THR A 105 4.70 -26.21 3.17
N PRO A 106 5.60 -26.43 4.14
CA PRO A 106 6.25 -25.36 4.89
C PRO A 106 6.96 -24.34 4.00
N ALA A 107 7.61 -24.79 2.93
CA ALA A 107 8.25 -23.90 1.96
C ALA A 107 7.25 -22.90 1.35
N ALA A 108 6.07 -23.37 0.92
CA ALA A 108 5.03 -22.48 0.41
C ALA A 108 4.54 -21.49 1.48
N ALA A 109 4.40 -21.93 2.73
CA ALA A 109 4.00 -21.06 3.83
C ALA A 109 5.04 -19.95 4.09
N ILE A 110 6.34 -20.30 4.11
CA ILE A 110 7.45 -19.34 4.27
C ILE A 110 7.42 -18.29 3.14
N LEU A 111 7.33 -18.75 1.89
CA LEU A 111 7.37 -17.87 0.71
C LEU A 111 6.14 -16.96 0.63
N VAL A 112 4.92 -17.53 0.80
CA VAL A 112 3.68 -16.75 0.77
C VAL A 112 3.65 -15.73 1.91
N SER A 113 4.00 -16.13 3.13
CA SER A 113 4.11 -15.23 4.27
C SER A 113 5.12 -14.11 4.01
N GLY A 114 6.27 -14.45 3.42
CA GLY A 114 7.34 -13.48 3.17
C GLY A 114 6.92 -12.39 2.18
N PHE A 115 6.48 -12.75 0.97
CA PHE A 115 6.14 -11.72 -0.02
C PHE A 115 4.83 -10.96 0.30
N LEU A 116 3.91 -11.54 1.08
CA LEU A 116 2.74 -10.79 1.56
C LEU A 116 3.10 -9.79 2.65
N THR A 117 4.13 -10.04 3.43
CA THR A 117 4.54 -9.20 4.55
C THR A 117 5.62 -8.19 4.14
N ALA A 118 6.70 -8.67 3.54
CA ALA A 118 7.83 -7.84 3.13
C ALA A 118 7.67 -7.44 1.66
N ASN A 119 6.92 -6.39 1.42
CA ASN A 119 6.78 -5.76 0.09
C ASN A 119 6.64 -4.25 0.23
N LEU A 120 6.88 -3.53 -0.86
CA LEU A 120 6.89 -2.06 -0.85
C LEU A 120 5.55 -1.46 -0.38
N THR A 121 4.41 -2.08 -0.71
CA THR A 121 3.09 -1.58 -0.27
C THR A 121 2.96 -1.62 1.25
N VAL A 122 3.33 -2.74 1.89
CA VAL A 122 3.31 -2.85 3.36
C VAL A 122 4.27 -1.86 3.99
N SER A 123 5.49 -1.75 3.44
CA SER A 123 6.51 -0.80 3.94
C SER A 123 6.04 0.64 3.82
N ALA A 124 5.44 1.03 2.68
CA ALA A 124 4.90 2.36 2.46
C ALA A 124 3.72 2.67 3.39
N THR A 125 2.81 1.70 3.56
CA THR A 125 1.67 1.86 4.47
C THR A 125 2.14 2.03 5.92
N ALA A 126 3.07 1.19 6.38
CA ALA A 126 3.61 1.28 7.74
C ALA A 126 4.44 2.56 7.96
N ALA A 127 5.16 3.05 6.95
CA ALA A 127 5.99 4.24 7.06
C ALA A 127 5.21 5.55 6.96
N THR A 128 4.19 5.61 6.09
CA THR A 128 3.45 6.85 5.79
C THR A 128 2.09 6.88 6.46
N PHE A 129 1.38 5.74 6.50
CA PHE A 129 -0.01 5.64 6.98
C PHE A 129 -0.13 4.63 8.13
N LEU A 130 0.85 4.63 9.05
CA LEU A 130 0.85 3.73 10.20
C LEU A 130 -0.46 3.81 11.00
N HIS A 131 -1.05 4.99 11.06
CA HIS A 131 -2.33 5.26 11.73
C HIS A 131 -3.54 4.52 11.11
N ASP A 132 -3.42 3.97 9.90
CA ASP A 132 -4.45 3.16 9.23
C ASP A 132 -3.97 1.72 8.91
N PHE A 133 -2.72 1.38 9.23
CA PHE A 133 -2.09 0.13 8.83
C PHE A 133 -2.87 -1.12 9.24
N ASP A 134 -3.38 -1.18 10.46
CA ASP A 134 -4.21 -2.29 10.94
C ASP A 134 -5.54 -2.40 10.18
N CYS A 135 -6.17 -1.27 9.85
CA CYS A 135 -7.41 -1.22 9.07
C CYS A 135 -7.17 -1.66 7.62
N ASP A 136 -6.07 -1.23 7.02
CA ASP A 136 -5.69 -1.61 5.66
C ASP A 136 -5.37 -3.11 5.57
N MET A 137 -4.67 -3.67 6.54
CA MET A 137 -4.40 -5.10 6.58
C MET A 137 -5.65 -5.93 6.92
N LEU A 138 -6.62 -5.37 7.64
CA LEU A 138 -7.94 -5.98 7.82
C LEU A 138 -8.74 -5.95 6.51
N ALA A 139 -8.61 -4.90 5.70
CA ALA A 139 -9.19 -4.86 4.36
C ALA A 139 -8.61 -5.95 3.46
N LEU A 140 -7.29 -6.23 3.55
CA LEU A 140 -6.66 -7.38 2.90
C LEU A 140 -7.30 -8.70 3.35
N LEU A 141 -7.43 -8.92 4.65
CA LEU A 141 -8.00 -10.15 5.19
C LEU A 141 -9.44 -10.37 4.71
N THR A 142 -10.26 -9.32 4.72
CA THR A 142 -11.65 -9.41 4.26
C THR A 142 -11.74 -9.62 2.75
N ALA A 143 -10.85 -9.00 1.94
CA ALA A 143 -10.75 -9.25 0.51
C ALA A 143 -10.37 -10.71 0.17
N VAL A 144 -9.38 -11.27 0.85
CA VAL A 144 -8.97 -12.68 0.71
C VAL A 144 -10.06 -13.61 1.23
N GLY A 145 -10.67 -13.28 2.37
CA GLY A 145 -11.77 -14.02 2.96
C GLY A 145 -12.99 -14.11 2.04
N ALA A 146 -13.30 -13.03 1.32
CA ALA A 146 -14.38 -13.00 0.33
C ALA A 146 -14.19 -14.08 -0.75
N VAL A 147 -12.99 -14.16 -1.32
CA VAL A 147 -12.65 -15.16 -2.33
C VAL A 147 -12.65 -16.57 -1.75
N TYR A 148 -12.15 -16.73 -0.52
CA TYR A 148 -12.18 -18.02 0.15
C TYR A 148 -13.61 -18.50 0.40
N CYS A 149 -14.53 -17.66 0.86
CA CYS A 149 -15.94 -17.98 1.04
C CYS A 149 -16.61 -18.29 -0.30
N TRP A 150 -16.43 -17.45 -1.32
CA TRP A 150 -16.97 -17.67 -2.65
C TRP A 150 -16.58 -19.02 -3.24
N ASN A 151 -15.33 -19.46 -3.04
CA ASN A 151 -14.83 -20.74 -3.59
C ASN A 151 -15.33 -21.97 -2.81
N ARG A 152 -16.01 -21.81 -1.65
CA ARG A 152 -16.50 -22.91 -0.80
C ARG A 152 -17.79 -23.56 -1.26
N GLY A 153 -18.54 -22.96 -2.16
CA GLY A 153 -19.80 -23.54 -2.65
C GLY A 153 -20.71 -22.53 -3.34
N LYS A 154 -21.85 -22.99 -3.81
CA LYS A 154 -22.76 -22.15 -4.61
C LYS A 154 -23.29 -20.91 -3.87
N TRP A 155 -23.49 -20.99 -2.57
CA TRP A 155 -23.98 -19.89 -1.73
C TRP A 155 -22.85 -19.06 -1.08
N GLY A 156 -21.58 -19.47 -1.23
CA GLY A 156 -20.44 -18.78 -0.65
C GLY A 156 -20.24 -17.35 -1.17
N PHE A 157 -20.90 -16.98 -2.28
CA PHE A 157 -20.87 -15.61 -2.79
C PHE A 157 -21.60 -14.60 -1.89
N LEU A 158 -22.59 -15.03 -1.08
CA LEU A 158 -23.29 -14.14 -0.15
C LEU A 158 -22.39 -13.66 0.99
N PRO A 159 -21.81 -14.54 1.86
CA PRO A 159 -20.83 -14.07 2.84
C PRO A 159 -19.59 -13.46 2.17
N GLY A 160 -19.26 -13.86 0.94
CA GLY A 160 -18.23 -13.19 0.16
C GLY A 160 -18.57 -11.73 -0.14
N ALA A 161 -19.82 -11.42 -0.49
CA ALA A 161 -20.26 -10.04 -0.75
C ALA A 161 -20.23 -9.17 0.52
N GLU A 162 -20.58 -9.73 1.68
CA GLU A 162 -20.43 -9.03 2.97
C GLU A 162 -18.96 -8.67 3.24
N LEU A 163 -18.05 -9.64 3.02
CA LEU A 163 -16.61 -9.41 3.20
C LEU A 163 -16.04 -8.42 2.18
N VAL A 164 -16.54 -8.38 0.93
CA VAL A 164 -16.23 -7.32 -0.05
C VAL A 164 -16.69 -5.97 0.45
N THR A 165 -17.91 -5.87 1.01
CA THR A 165 -18.42 -4.64 1.60
C THR A 165 -17.52 -4.14 2.73
N LEU A 166 -17.08 -5.03 3.63
CA LEU A 166 -16.17 -4.70 4.71
C LEU A 166 -14.82 -4.21 4.18
N SER A 167 -14.26 -4.91 3.19
CA SER A 167 -12.99 -4.52 2.56
C SER A 167 -13.08 -3.12 1.95
N LEU A 168 -14.11 -2.84 1.16
CA LEU A 168 -14.34 -1.52 0.54
C LEU A 168 -14.56 -0.42 1.58
N GLY A 169 -15.27 -0.70 2.67
CA GLY A 169 -15.53 0.25 3.76
C GLY A 169 -14.29 0.54 4.61
N LEU A 170 -13.28 -0.32 4.59
CA LEU A 170 -11.97 -0.10 5.21
C LEU A 170 -11.01 0.59 4.23
N TYR A 171 -10.74 -0.04 3.07
CA TYR A 171 -9.89 0.53 2.03
C TYR A 171 -10.19 -0.07 0.65
N GLN A 172 -10.64 0.77 -0.28
CA GLN A 172 -11.21 0.31 -1.57
C GLN A 172 -10.21 -0.42 -2.47
N SER A 173 -8.91 -0.12 -2.40
CA SER A 173 -7.90 -0.68 -3.31
C SER A 173 -7.72 -2.20 -3.16
N TYR A 174 -8.09 -2.78 -2.02
CA TYR A 174 -7.95 -4.22 -1.79
C TYR A 174 -8.95 -5.08 -2.58
N ILE A 175 -9.96 -4.48 -3.25
CA ILE A 175 -10.80 -5.20 -4.21
C ILE A 175 -9.96 -5.82 -5.34
N CYS A 176 -8.84 -5.18 -5.73
CA CYS A 176 -7.90 -5.71 -6.71
C CYS A 176 -7.30 -7.05 -6.27
N VAL A 177 -7.07 -7.24 -4.96
CA VAL A 177 -6.62 -8.52 -4.40
C VAL A 177 -7.65 -9.61 -4.64
N SER A 178 -8.94 -9.32 -4.35
CA SER A 178 -10.03 -10.27 -4.63
C SER A 178 -10.09 -10.65 -6.11
N ILE A 179 -9.98 -9.67 -7.01
CA ILE A 179 -10.04 -9.89 -8.47
C ILE A 179 -8.88 -10.80 -8.92
N VAL A 180 -7.64 -10.50 -8.54
CA VAL A 180 -6.48 -11.32 -8.93
C VAL A 180 -6.58 -12.74 -8.38
N LEU A 181 -7.01 -12.91 -7.12
CA LEU A 181 -7.20 -14.25 -6.55
C LEU A 181 -8.31 -15.03 -7.24
N ILE A 182 -9.42 -14.39 -7.63
CA ILE A 182 -10.50 -15.00 -8.43
C ILE A 182 -9.96 -15.47 -9.78
N LEU A 183 -9.17 -14.63 -10.47
CA LEU A 183 -8.55 -14.99 -11.75
C LEU A 183 -7.62 -16.19 -11.59
N PHE A 184 -6.80 -16.24 -10.55
CA PHE A 184 -5.91 -17.38 -10.28
C PHE A 184 -6.69 -18.67 -9.96
N VAL A 185 -7.79 -18.57 -9.19
CA VAL A 185 -8.67 -19.73 -8.93
C VAL A 185 -9.28 -20.25 -10.22
N CYS A 186 -9.77 -19.36 -11.10
CA CYS A 186 -10.36 -19.77 -12.39
C CYS A 186 -9.30 -20.37 -13.33
N ILE A 187 -8.11 -19.76 -13.44
CA ILE A 187 -7.00 -20.29 -14.25
C ILE A 187 -6.62 -21.69 -13.76
N THR A 188 -6.38 -21.84 -12.45
CA THR A 188 -5.95 -23.13 -11.90
C THR A 188 -7.03 -24.21 -12.05
N ALA A 189 -8.30 -23.86 -11.94
CA ALA A 189 -9.41 -24.79 -12.16
C ALA A 189 -9.48 -25.31 -13.62
N LEU A 190 -9.25 -24.44 -14.60
CA LEU A 190 -9.17 -24.84 -16.02
C LEU A 190 -7.97 -25.75 -16.29
N LEU A 191 -6.80 -25.41 -15.71
CA LEU A 191 -5.60 -26.25 -15.85
C LEU A 191 -5.73 -27.60 -15.14
N ASP A 192 -6.54 -27.68 -14.07
CA ASP A 192 -6.89 -28.93 -13.40
C ASP A 192 -7.96 -29.75 -14.17
N GLY A 193 -8.39 -29.29 -15.36
CA GLY A 193 -9.31 -29.99 -16.25
C GLY A 193 -10.80 -29.69 -16.01
N GLU A 194 -11.13 -28.68 -15.21
CA GLU A 194 -12.51 -28.24 -15.06
C GLU A 194 -13.02 -27.61 -16.37
N LYS A 195 -14.26 -27.93 -16.76
CA LYS A 195 -14.84 -27.46 -18.03
C LYS A 195 -15.08 -25.95 -18.05
N ALA A 196 -14.86 -25.33 -19.19
CA ALA A 196 -15.04 -23.88 -19.41
C ALA A 196 -16.42 -23.39 -18.92
N LYS A 197 -17.50 -24.11 -19.21
CA LYS A 197 -18.85 -23.77 -18.74
C LYS A 197 -18.93 -23.64 -17.21
N SER A 198 -18.32 -24.56 -16.46
CA SER A 198 -18.29 -24.53 -14.99
C SER A 198 -17.52 -23.32 -14.48
N VAL A 199 -16.35 -23.05 -15.07
CA VAL A 199 -15.51 -21.92 -14.67
C VAL A 199 -16.16 -20.57 -15.02
N ILE A 200 -16.84 -20.47 -16.17
CA ILE A 200 -17.63 -19.29 -16.52
C ILE A 200 -18.74 -19.04 -15.47
N PHE A 201 -19.48 -20.09 -15.05
CA PHE A 201 -20.47 -19.93 -13.97
C PHE A 201 -19.83 -19.53 -12.62
N LYS A 202 -18.66 -20.06 -12.30
CA LYS A 202 -17.88 -19.57 -11.14
C LYS A 202 -17.54 -18.09 -11.30
N GLY A 203 -17.05 -17.68 -12.46
CA GLY A 203 -16.74 -16.28 -12.76
C GLY A 203 -17.95 -15.36 -12.64
N LEU A 204 -19.11 -15.77 -13.20
CA LEU A 204 -20.36 -15.00 -13.05
C LEU A 204 -20.78 -14.83 -11.58
N ARG A 205 -20.62 -15.89 -10.77
CA ARG A 205 -20.87 -15.79 -9.32
C ARG A 205 -19.87 -14.88 -8.62
N ALA A 206 -18.61 -14.83 -9.05
CA ALA A 206 -17.64 -13.89 -8.54
C ALA A 206 -18.01 -12.44 -8.91
N CYS A 207 -18.42 -12.20 -10.14
CA CYS A 207 -18.96 -10.90 -10.55
C CYS A 207 -20.19 -10.50 -9.72
N ALA A 208 -21.12 -11.43 -9.50
CA ALA A 208 -22.29 -11.19 -8.64
C ALA A 208 -21.89 -10.86 -7.20
N MET A 209 -20.88 -11.54 -6.64
CA MET A 209 -20.33 -11.26 -5.31
C MET A 209 -19.75 -9.84 -5.25
N LEU A 210 -18.89 -9.48 -6.20
CA LEU A 210 -18.23 -8.17 -6.23
C LEU A 210 -19.26 -7.04 -6.43
N LEU A 211 -20.22 -7.23 -7.33
CA LEU A 211 -21.29 -6.26 -7.60
C LEU A 211 -22.20 -6.08 -6.38
N LEU A 212 -22.66 -7.19 -5.78
CA LEU A 212 -23.53 -7.13 -4.59
C LEU A 212 -22.80 -6.45 -3.42
N GLY A 213 -21.52 -6.83 -3.16
CA GLY A 213 -20.72 -6.20 -2.13
C GLY A 213 -20.50 -4.70 -2.41
N GLY A 214 -20.25 -4.33 -3.66
CA GLY A 214 -20.12 -2.93 -4.09
C GLY A 214 -21.42 -2.12 -3.90
N ILE A 215 -22.58 -2.72 -4.22
CA ILE A 215 -23.89 -2.07 -4.01
C ILE A 215 -24.16 -1.87 -2.52
N ILE A 216 -23.95 -2.90 -1.70
CA ILE A 216 -24.14 -2.79 -0.23
C ILE A 216 -23.21 -1.71 0.33
N TYR A 217 -21.92 -1.74 -0.06
CA TYR A 217 -20.95 -0.70 0.33
C TYR A 217 -21.45 0.70 -0.04
N TYR A 218 -21.90 0.90 -1.27
CA TYR A 218 -22.36 2.21 -1.75
C TYR A 218 -23.58 2.70 -0.96
N VAL A 219 -24.54 1.83 -0.71
CA VAL A 219 -25.74 2.16 0.08
C VAL A 219 -25.38 2.54 1.52
N LEU A 220 -24.52 1.72 2.18
CA LEU A 220 -24.08 2.00 3.55
C LEU A 220 -23.25 3.29 3.62
N MET A 221 -22.37 3.53 2.66
CA MET A 221 -21.58 4.75 2.58
C MET A 221 -22.50 5.99 2.47
N LYS A 222 -23.49 5.96 1.56
CA LYS A 222 -24.47 7.06 1.43
C LYS A 222 -25.27 7.29 2.71
N LEU A 223 -25.64 6.21 3.38
CA LEU A 223 -26.33 6.29 4.67
C LEU A 223 -25.46 6.95 5.75
N VAL A 224 -24.21 6.51 5.89
CA VAL A 224 -23.27 7.08 6.88
C VAL A 224 -22.99 8.55 6.59
N VAL A 225 -22.74 8.92 5.35
CA VAL A 225 -22.54 10.32 4.93
C VAL A 225 -23.76 11.18 5.26
N ARG A 226 -24.97 10.68 4.96
CA ARG A 226 -26.23 11.39 5.29
C ARG A 226 -26.43 11.56 6.80
N LEU A 227 -26.16 10.52 7.59
CA LEU A 227 -26.34 10.56 9.05
C LEU A 227 -25.27 11.40 9.75
N SER A 228 -24.04 11.39 9.24
CA SER A 228 -22.93 12.16 9.83
C SER A 228 -22.90 13.64 9.40
N GLY A 229 -23.62 14.02 8.35
CA GLY A 229 -23.56 15.36 7.76
C GLY A 229 -22.22 15.70 7.10
N ILE A 230 -21.33 14.69 6.91
CA ILE A 230 -20.02 14.89 6.30
C ILE A 230 -20.17 14.96 4.78
N GLN A 231 -19.52 15.93 4.16
CA GLN A 231 -19.47 16.01 2.70
C GLN A 231 -18.41 15.06 2.14
N MET A 232 -18.73 14.41 1.01
CA MET A 232 -17.78 13.59 0.27
C MET A 232 -16.71 14.48 -0.35
N LEU A 233 -15.46 14.02 -0.31
CA LEU A 233 -14.38 14.65 -1.06
C LEU A 233 -14.64 14.54 -2.56
N SER A 234 -14.45 15.64 -3.27
CA SER A 234 -14.58 15.73 -4.72
C SER A 234 -13.33 16.35 -5.34
N ASN A 235 -13.04 15.98 -6.58
CA ASN A 235 -11.93 16.52 -7.38
C ASN A 235 -10.50 16.26 -6.85
N VAL A 236 -10.34 15.41 -5.83
CA VAL A 236 -9.02 14.93 -5.38
C VAL A 236 -8.69 13.56 -6.01
N TYR A 237 -7.42 13.16 -5.97
CA TYR A 237 -6.93 11.94 -6.64
C TYR A 237 -7.62 10.66 -6.17
N ASN A 238 -8.07 10.61 -4.91
CA ASN A 238 -8.71 9.46 -4.26
C ASN A 238 -10.22 9.63 -4.04
N SER A 239 -10.84 10.65 -4.66
CA SER A 239 -12.28 10.91 -4.48
C SER A 239 -13.15 9.89 -5.20
N LEU A 240 -14.32 9.59 -4.61
CA LEU A 240 -15.29 8.61 -5.13
C LEU A 240 -16.09 9.09 -6.35
N ASP A 241 -15.90 10.32 -6.78
CA ASP A 241 -16.45 10.85 -8.04
C ASP A 241 -15.61 10.51 -9.27
N ARG A 242 -14.34 10.07 -9.05
CA ARG A 242 -13.43 9.69 -10.14
C ARG A 242 -13.97 8.62 -11.08
N PRO A 243 -14.64 7.54 -10.60
CA PRO A 243 -15.25 6.56 -11.49
C PRO A 243 -16.30 7.15 -12.44
N ALA A 244 -17.01 8.22 -12.03
CA ALA A 244 -17.97 8.88 -12.90
C ALA A 244 -17.30 9.55 -14.11
N LYS A 245 -16.06 10.06 -13.95
CA LYS A 245 -15.28 10.63 -15.06
C LYS A 245 -14.96 9.62 -16.16
N LEU A 246 -14.93 8.32 -15.85
CA LEU A 246 -14.77 7.27 -16.86
C LEU A 246 -15.96 7.21 -17.84
N LEU A 247 -17.17 7.55 -17.36
CA LEU A 247 -18.37 7.59 -18.20
C LEU A 247 -18.41 8.82 -19.13
N GLU A 248 -17.69 9.88 -18.76
CA GLU A 248 -17.59 11.13 -19.53
C GLU A 248 -16.35 11.15 -20.45
N ALA A 249 -15.45 10.20 -20.27
CA ALA A 249 -14.16 10.13 -20.97
C ALA A 249 -14.33 9.79 -22.45
N SER A 250 -13.50 10.39 -23.30
CA SER A 250 -13.43 10.03 -24.72
C SER A 250 -12.83 8.63 -24.91
N TRP A 251 -13.12 8.01 -26.07
CA TRP A 251 -12.50 6.73 -26.41
C TRP A 251 -10.95 6.76 -26.41
N PHE A 252 -10.37 7.88 -26.78
CA PHE A 252 -8.90 8.06 -26.77
C PHE A 252 -8.36 8.05 -25.34
N ASP A 253 -9.04 8.71 -24.39
CA ASP A 253 -8.63 8.72 -22.98
C ASP A 253 -8.76 7.33 -22.36
N ILE A 254 -9.87 6.64 -22.61
CA ILE A 254 -10.09 5.26 -22.15
C ILE A 254 -8.98 4.33 -22.67
N ARG A 255 -8.65 4.42 -23.96
CA ARG A 255 -7.58 3.63 -24.57
C ARG A 255 -6.20 3.97 -23.98
N TYR A 256 -5.94 5.26 -23.73
CA TYR A 256 -4.69 5.71 -23.13
C TYR A 256 -4.52 5.15 -21.73
N VAL A 257 -5.52 5.32 -20.86
CA VAL A 257 -5.50 4.83 -19.49
C VAL A 257 -5.44 3.31 -19.44
N PHE A 258 -6.16 2.61 -20.32
CA PHE A 258 -6.06 1.16 -20.42
C PHE A 258 -4.62 0.69 -20.71
N LYS A 259 -3.93 1.30 -21.68
CA LYS A 259 -2.52 1.02 -21.96
C LYS A 259 -1.62 1.36 -20.77
N ALA A 260 -1.86 2.52 -20.13
CA ALA A 260 -1.10 2.96 -18.97
C ALA A 260 -1.26 2.00 -17.78
N THR A 261 -2.46 1.44 -17.58
CA THR A 261 -2.75 0.45 -16.52
C THR A 261 -1.87 -0.80 -16.66
N TYR A 262 -1.73 -1.35 -17.88
CA TYR A 262 -0.83 -2.49 -18.12
C TYR A 262 0.64 -2.12 -17.96
N ARG A 263 1.07 -1.00 -18.55
CA ARG A 263 2.45 -0.54 -18.48
C ARG A 263 2.87 -0.34 -17.04
N GLN A 264 2.08 0.39 -16.26
CA GLN A 264 2.37 0.69 -14.86
C GLN A 264 2.46 -0.57 -14.00
N TYR A 265 1.58 -1.57 -14.24
CA TYR A 265 1.63 -2.84 -13.51
C TYR A 265 3.00 -3.50 -13.64
N PHE A 266 3.50 -3.68 -14.87
CA PHE A 266 4.79 -4.32 -15.11
C PHE A 266 5.97 -3.44 -14.69
N GLU A 267 5.93 -2.13 -14.95
CA GLU A 267 6.98 -1.19 -14.55
C GLU A 267 7.16 -1.21 -13.03
N ARG A 268 6.07 -1.15 -12.26
CA ARG A 268 6.12 -1.15 -10.79
C ARG A 268 6.63 -2.46 -10.21
N ILE A 269 6.28 -3.61 -10.78
CA ILE A 269 6.77 -4.91 -10.31
C ILE A 269 8.26 -5.08 -10.65
N ILE A 270 8.66 -4.74 -11.87
CA ILE A 270 10.04 -4.93 -12.34
C ILE A 270 10.97 -3.89 -11.69
N GLN A 271 10.53 -2.64 -11.58
CA GLN A 271 11.31 -1.52 -11.04
C GLN A 271 11.04 -1.29 -9.55
N ALA A 272 10.59 -2.33 -8.82
CA ALA A 272 10.34 -2.21 -7.39
C ALA A 272 11.57 -1.63 -6.67
N LEU A 273 11.32 -0.69 -5.77
CA LEU A 273 12.37 -0.06 -4.97
C LEU A 273 13.19 -1.12 -4.23
N SER A 274 14.50 -1.07 -4.39
CA SER A 274 15.41 -2.08 -3.83
C SER A 274 16.83 -1.53 -3.72
N PRO A 275 17.60 -1.92 -2.70
CA PRO A 275 19.03 -1.61 -2.60
C PRO A 275 19.87 -2.29 -3.70
N PHE A 276 19.33 -3.33 -4.35
CA PHE A 276 20.00 -4.09 -5.39
C PHE A 276 19.13 -4.19 -6.65
N PRO A 277 18.88 -3.07 -7.36
CA PRO A 277 17.88 -3.03 -8.43
C PRO A 277 18.15 -4.04 -9.55
N ALA A 278 19.40 -4.21 -9.98
CA ALA A 278 19.73 -5.18 -11.04
C ALA A 278 19.40 -6.62 -10.66
N VAL A 279 19.66 -7.01 -9.39
CA VAL A 279 19.38 -8.36 -8.89
C VAL A 279 17.87 -8.59 -8.78
N THR A 280 17.14 -7.64 -8.20
CA THR A 280 15.68 -7.77 -8.01
C THR A 280 14.91 -7.70 -9.33
N GLN A 281 15.31 -6.84 -10.26
CA GLN A 281 14.75 -6.79 -11.61
C GLN A 281 15.00 -8.09 -12.35
N GLY A 282 16.24 -8.59 -12.34
CA GLY A 282 16.61 -9.86 -12.94
C GLY A 282 15.82 -11.03 -12.36
N ALA A 283 15.73 -11.12 -11.03
CA ALA A 283 14.96 -12.16 -10.34
C ALA A 283 13.47 -12.11 -10.72
N THR A 284 12.88 -10.93 -10.74
CA THR A 284 11.47 -10.73 -11.13
C THR A 284 11.23 -11.14 -12.59
N VAL A 285 12.09 -10.71 -13.52
CA VAL A 285 11.97 -11.07 -14.94
C VAL A 285 12.10 -12.59 -15.13
N VAL A 286 13.05 -13.24 -14.46
CA VAL A 286 13.20 -14.70 -14.51
C VAL A 286 11.96 -15.41 -13.97
N LEU A 287 11.42 -14.97 -12.82
CA LEU A 287 10.20 -15.56 -12.24
C LEU A 287 8.99 -15.39 -13.16
N LEU A 288 8.82 -14.23 -13.78
CA LEU A 288 7.75 -13.98 -14.75
C LEU A 288 7.92 -14.85 -16.01
N ALA A 289 9.14 -14.93 -16.54
CA ALA A 289 9.44 -15.75 -17.72
C ALA A 289 9.18 -17.24 -17.45
N VAL A 290 9.68 -17.75 -16.32
CA VAL A 290 9.46 -19.16 -15.92
C VAL A 290 7.97 -19.44 -15.69
N SER A 291 7.24 -18.52 -15.05
CA SER A 291 5.80 -18.66 -14.85
C SER A 291 5.03 -18.64 -16.18
N GLY A 292 5.43 -17.77 -17.10
CA GLY A 292 4.85 -17.72 -18.45
C GLY A 292 5.10 -18.99 -19.25
N LEU A 293 6.34 -19.52 -19.23
CA LEU A 293 6.68 -20.80 -19.86
C LEU A 293 5.93 -21.96 -19.23
N ALA A 294 5.80 -22.00 -17.91
CA ALA A 294 5.04 -23.01 -17.21
C ALA A 294 3.54 -22.96 -17.58
N LEU A 295 2.97 -21.76 -17.67
CA LEU A 295 1.59 -21.55 -18.11
C LEU A 295 1.39 -22.05 -19.56
N ILE A 296 2.28 -21.69 -20.46
CA ILE A 296 2.24 -22.15 -21.85
C ILE A 296 2.32 -23.68 -21.92
N ALA A 297 3.24 -24.30 -21.18
CA ALA A 297 3.38 -25.75 -21.14
C ALA A 297 2.09 -26.45 -20.64
N GLU A 298 1.45 -25.92 -19.60
CA GLU A 298 0.18 -26.44 -19.10
C GLU A 298 -0.97 -26.22 -20.09
N VAL A 299 -1.04 -25.05 -20.73
CA VAL A 299 -2.06 -24.76 -21.77
C VAL A 299 -1.89 -25.68 -22.99
N LEU A 300 -0.67 -26.01 -23.38
CA LEU A 300 -0.41 -26.93 -24.48
C LEU A 300 -0.70 -28.40 -24.13
N SER A 301 -0.89 -28.73 -22.84
CA SER A 301 -1.21 -30.08 -22.39
C SER A 301 -2.48 -30.60 -23.06
N PRO A 302 -2.52 -31.89 -23.47
CA PRO A 302 -3.71 -32.51 -24.04
C PRO A 302 -4.87 -32.64 -23.05
N LYS A 303 -4.64 -32.46 -21.75
CA LYS A 303 -5.67 -32.47 -20.71
C LYS A 303 -6.60 -31.26 -20.79
N VAL A 304 -6.15 -30.16 -21.36
CA VAL A 304 -6.89 -28.90 -21.47
C VAL A 304 -7.53 -28.81 -22.84
N GLY A 305 -8.86 -28.66 -22.90
CA GLY A 305 -9.60 -28.48 -24.14
C GLY A 305 -9.30 -27.14 -24.82
N TRP A 306 -9.64 -26.99 -26.09
CA TRP A 306 -9.26 -25.77 -26.85
C TRP A 306 -9.99 -24.51 -26.32
N ILE A 307 -11.25 -24.64 -25.87
CA ILE A 307 -12.01 -23.53 -25.28
C ILE A 307 -11.38 -23.13 -23.94
N GLU A 308 -11.03 -24.12 -23.12
CA GLU A 308 -10.34 -23.92 -21.85
C GLU A 308 -9.00 -23.23 -22.04
N LYS A 309 -8.21 -23.60 -23.08
CA LYS A 309 -6.95 -22.93 -23.46
C LYS A 309 -7.16 -21.45 -23.74
N LEU A 310 -8.13 -21.13 -24.60
CA LEU A 310 -8.45 -19.73 -24.91
C LEU A 310 -8.88 -18.97 -23.66
N LEU A 311 -9.71 -19.56 -22.81
CA LEU A 311 -10.18 -18.93 -21.58
C LEU A 311 -9.04 -18.69 -20.59
N VAL A 312 -8.09 -19.63 -20.44
CA VAL A 312 -6.87 -19.44 -19.62
C VAL A 312 -6.07 -18.23 -20.10
N LEU A 313 -5.85 -18.11 -21.41
CA LEU A 313 -5.10 -16.98 -21.98
C LEU A 313 -5.81 -15.65 -21.74
N VAL A 314 -7.13 -15.60 -21.91
CA VAL A 314 -7.93 -14.39 -21.63
C VAL A 314 -7.84 -14.02 -20.14
N LEU A 315 -8.03 -15.00 -19.23
CA LEU A 315 -7.96 -14.75 -17.79
C LEU A 315 -6.55 -14.32 -17.37
N ALA A 316 -5.50 -14.93 -17.93
CA ALA A 316 -4.11 -14.53 -17.64
C ALA A 316 -3.83 -13.10 -18.13
N ALA A 317 -4.32 -12.71 -19.30
CA ALA A 317 -4.22 -11.35 -19.80
C ALA A 317 -4.96 -10.34 -18.90
N LEU A 318 -6.04 -10.74 -18.22
CA LEU A 318 -6.77 -9.88 -17.30
C LEU A 318 -6.08 -9.69 -15.94
N VAL A 319 -5.07 -10.49 -15.58
CA VAL A 319 -4.38 -10.38 -14.27
C VAL A 319 -3.75 -9.00 -14.06
N PRO A 320 -2.95 -8.44 -14.99
CA PRO A 320 -2.39 -7.10 -14.82
C PRO A 320 -3.47 -6.02 -14.72
N PHE A 321 -4.52 -6.13 -15.52
CA PHE A 321 -5.65 -5.21 -15.49
C PHE A 321 -6.41 -5.26 -14.16
N GLY A 322 -6.76 -6.48 -13.70
CA GLY A 322 -7.45 -6.68 -12.42
C GLY A 322 -6.61 -6.26 -11.22
N GLY A 323 -5.28 -6.49 -11.28
CA GLY A 323 -4.34 -6.06 -10.24
C GLY A 323 -4.21 -4.53 -10.15
N ASN A 324 -4.36 -3.83 -11.25
CA ASN A 324 -4.26 -2.37 -11.35
C ASN A 324 -5.59 -1.69 -11.73
N LEU A 325 -6.71 -2.30 -11.39
CA LEU A 325 -8.04 -1.78 -11.74
C LEU A 325 -8.27 -0.37 -11.19
N MET A 326 -7.74 -0.04 -10.02
CA MET A 326 -7.89 1.29 -9.41
C MET A 326 -7.29 2.39 -10.29
N HIS A 327 -6.14 2.17 -10.92
CA HIS A 327 -5.55 3.11 -11.87
C HIS A 327 -6.49 3.38 -13.06
N PHE A 328 -7.10 2.32 -13.60
CA PHE A 328 -8.06 2.47 -14.70
C PHE A 328 -9.32 3.23 -14.27
N VAL A 329 -9.94 2.84 -13.17
CA VAL A 329 -11.20 3.43 -12.67
C VAL A 329 -11.04 4.89 -12.26
N THR A 330 -9.85 5.27 -11.78
CA THR A 330 -9.55 6.66 -11.39
C THR A 330 -8.94 7.51 -12.53
N MET A 331 -8.99 7.03 -13.76
CA MET A 331 -8.44 7.72 -14.94
C MET A 331 -6.96 8.09 -14.78
N GLY A 332 -6.18 7.18 -14.20
CA GLY A 332 -4.74 7.36 -14.02
C GLY A 332 -4.31 8.18 -12.81
N SER A 333 -5.24 8.66 -11.98
CA SER A 333 -4.91 9.46 -10.80
C SER A 333 -4.48 8.62 -9.58
N ALA A 334 -4.84 7.34 -9.51
CA ALA A 334 -4.41 6.44 -8.44
C ALA A 334 -3.01 5.89 -8.76
N ASP A 335 -2.00 6.57 -8.28
CA ASP A 335 -0.58 6.19 -8.43
C ASP A 335 0.16 6.26 -7.09
N HIS A 336 -0.32 5.50 -6.11
CA HIS A 336 0.29 5.47 -4.79
C HIS A 336 0.72 4.05 -4.43
N GLU A 337 1.87 3.91 -3.74
CA GLU A 337 2.44 2.62 -3.34
C GLU A 337 1.48 1.77 -2.50
N LEU A 338 0.62 2.39 -1.69
CA LEU A 338 -0.37 1.66 -0.88
C LEU A 338 -1.56 1.08 -1.67
N MET A 339 -1.73 1.47 -2.93
CA MET A 339 -2.83 0.99 -3.78
C MET A 339 -2.47 -0.25 -4.62
N ILE A 340 -1.20 -0.66 -4.63
CA ILE A 340 -0.68 -1.71 -5.52
C ILE A 340 -0.46 -3.07 -4.85
N TYR A 341 -1.09 -3.34 -3.70
CA TYR A 341 -0.89 -4.61 -2.98
C TYR A 341 -1.13 -5.85 -3.85
N ALA A 342 -2.13 -5.79 -4.73
CA ALA A 342 -2.49 -6.90 -5.61
C ALA A 342 -1.36 -7.30 -6.60
N TYR A 343 -0.41 -6.40 -6.88
CA TYR A 343 0.71 -6.70 -7.78
C TYR A 343 1.62 -7.80 -7.23
N TRP A 344 1.84 -7.83 -5.91
CA TRP A 344 2.72 -8.78 -5.26
C TRP A 344 2.19 -10.21 -5.32
N LEU A 345 0.88 -10.40 -5.59
CA LEU A 345 0.30 -11.72 -5.79
C LEU A 345 0.85 -12.45 -7.03
N ILE A 346 1.54 -11.75 -7.94
CA ILE A 346 2.17 -12.36 -9.11
C ILE A 346 3.20 -13.45 -8.70
N TYR A 347 3.81 -13.30 -7.53
CA TYR A 347 4.75 -14.28 -6.97
C TYR A 347 4.08 -15.58 -6.50
N LEU A 348 2.75 -15.66 -6.50
CA LEU A 348 2.03 -16.93 -6.37
C LEU A 348 2.16 -17.80 -7.64
N LEU A 349 2.34 -17.22 -8.83
CA LEU A 349 2.34 -17.98 -10.08
C LEU A 349 3.33 -19.14 -10.11
N PRO A 350 4.63 -18.97 -9.78
CA PRO A 350 5.55 -20.11 -9.76
C PRO A 350 5.10 -21.19 -8.76
N LEU A 351 4.51 -20.81 -7.62
CA LEU A 351 4.01 -21.77 -6.62
C LEU A 351 2.77 -22.53 -7.09
N LEU A 352 1.96 -21.93 -7.97
CA LEU A 352 0.75 -22.53 -8.52
C LEU A 352 1.03 -23.36 -9.77
N LEU A 353 1.93 -22.93 -10.63
CA LEU A 353 2.15 -23.53 -11.96
C LEU A 353 3.23 -24.62 -11.94
N LEU A 354 4.38 -24.37 -11.31
CA LEU A 354 5.48 -25.32 -11.32
C LEU A 354 5.16 -26.70 -10.73
N PRO A 355 4.34 -26.85 -9.66
CA PRO A 355 3.98 -28.18 -9.16
C PRO A 355 3.19 -29.03 -10.15
N ARG A 356 2.52 -28.42 -11.14
CA ARG A 356 1.66 -29.10 -12.15
C ARG A 356 2.46 -29.74 -13.29
N LEU A 357 3.66 -29.24 -13.55
CA LEU A 357 4.49 -29.74 -14.65
C LEU A 357 4.90 -31.21 -14.43
N PRO A 358 4.99 -32.03 -15.51
CA PRO A 358 5.36 -33.46 -15.44
C PRO A 358 6.87 -33.65 -15.25
N TRP A 359 7.36 -33.33 -14.06
CA TRP A 359 8.82 -33.31 -13.73
C TRP A 359 9.50 -34.63 -14.00
N ASP A 360 8.78 -35.77 -13.86
CA ASP A 360 9.34 -37.11 -14.10
C ASP A 360 9.71 -37.37 -15.56
N LYS A 361 9.11 -36.57 -16.48
CA LYS A 361 9.36 -36.65 -17.94
C LYS A 361 10.38 -35.64 -18.41
N LEU A 362 10.81 -34.72 -17.57
CA LEU A 362 11.76 -33.66 -17.90
C LEU A 362 13.18 -34.08 -17.55
N ALA A 363 14.16 -33.53 -18.29
CA ALA A 363 15.58 -33.80 -18.02
C ALA A 363 15.95 -33.39 -16.58
N LYS A 364 16.84 -34.14 -15.92
CA LYS A 364 17.31 -33.90 -14.54
C LYS A 364 17.68 -32.43 -14.25
N PRO A 365 18.38 -31.67 -15.13
CA PRO A 365 18.69 -30.26 -14.86
C PRO A 365 17.46 -29.39 -14.67
N VAL A 366 16.34 -29.71 -15.32
CA VAL A 366 15.10 -28.92 -15.24
C VAL A 366 14.45 -29.03 -13.85
N SER A 367 14.71 -30.09 -13.09
CA SER A 367 14.18 -30.24 -11.74
C SER A 367 14.66 -29.14 -10.77
N TRP A 368 15.79 -28.50 -11.05
CA TRP A 368 16.34 -27.37 -10.28
C TRP A 368 15.54 -26.08 -10.42
N VAL A 369 14.66 -25.97 -11.41
CA VAL A 369 13.82 -24.77 -11.61
C VAL A 369 12.97 -24.44 -10.37
N LYS A 370 12.37 -25.44 -9.71
CA LYS A 370 11.58 -25.23 -8.48
C LYS A 370 12.39 -24.60 -7.34
N PRO A 371 13.52 -25.19 -6.90
CA PRO A 371 14.31 -24.60 -5.84
C PRO A 371 14.96 -23.27 -6.24
N ILE A 372 15.31 -23.07 -7.52
CA ILE A 372 15.81 -21.80 -8.01
C ILE A 372 14.73 -20.71 -7.89
N CYS A 373 13.51 -20.96 -8.37
CA CYS A 373 12.41 -20.00 -8.23
C CYS A 373 12.11 -19.70 -6.76
N ALA A 374 12.12 -20.70 -5.88
CA ALA A 374 11.96 -20.49 -4.45
C ALA A 374 13.09 -19.61 -3.88
N GLY A 375 14.34 -19.86 -4.28
CA GLY A 375 15.50 -19.04 -3.91
C GLY A 375 15.38 -17.59 -4.41
N LEU A 376 14.93 -17.38 -5.65
CA LEU A 376 14.72 -16.04 -6.20
C LEU A 376 13.62 -15.28 -5.43
N ILE A 377 12.53 -15.95 -5.04
CA ILE A 377 11.49 -15.33 -4.20
C ILE A 377 12.08 -14.93 -2.84
N VAL A 378 12.91 -15.77 -2.21
CA VAL A 378 13.59 -15.43 -0.95
C VAL A 378 14.51 -14.23 -1.13
N VAL A 379 15.28 -14.15 -2.22
CA VAL A 379 16.13 -12.99 -2.56
C VAL A 379 15.29 -11.72 -2.65
N LEU A 380 14.13 -11.78 -3.31
CA LEU A 380 13.21 -10.64 -3.42
C LEU A 380 12.65 -10.23 -2.04
N ILE A 381 12.23 -11.19 -1.21
CA ILE A 381 11.76 -10.93 0.15
C ILE A 381 12.87 -10.24 0.98
N CYS A 382 14.09 -10.77 0.96
CA CYS A 382 15.23 -10.20 1.68
C CYS A 382 15.56 -8.77 1.20
N ALA A 383 15.51 -8.52 -0.11
CA ALA A 383 15.71 -7.18 -0.67
C ALA A 383 14.61 -6.21 -0.20
N GLN A 384 13.35 -6.64 -0.11
CA GLN A 384 12.26 -5.81 0.41
C GLN A 384 12.37 -5.59 1.92
N VAL A 385 12.84 -6.57 2.69
CA VAL A 385 13.18 -6.38 4.11
C VAL A 385 14.23 -5.28 4.28
N GLN A 386 15.29 -5.32 3.48
CA GLN A 386 16.33 -4.28 3.50
C GLN A 386 15.77 -2.92 3.10
N THR A 387 14.97 -2.86 2.02
CA THR A 387 14.31 -1.63 1.59
C THR A 387 13.48 -1.01 2.71
N ALA A 388 12.66 -1.80 3.39
CA ALA A 388 11.84 -1.34 4.50
C ALA A 388 12.69 -0.71 5.62
N ASN A 389 13.77 -1.38 6.02
CA ASN A 389 14.65 -0.89 7.08
C ASN A 389 15.38 0.40 6.68
N VAL A 390 15.84 0.52 5.42
CA VAL A 390 16.46 1.76 4.91
C VAL A 390 15.45 2.91 4.91
N LEU A 391 14.21 2.66 4.48
CA LEU A 391 13.15 3.68 4.48
C LEU A 391 12.86 4.18 5.90
N TYR A 392 12.73 3.29 6.87
CA TYR A 392 12.47 3.67 8.27
C TYR A 392 13.64 4.42 8.88
N LEU A 393 14.87 3.92 8.68
CA LEU A 393 16.08 4.60 9.18
C LEU A 393 16.22 6.02 8.60
N LYS A 394 16.03 6.16 7.28
CA LYS A 394 16.09 7.47 6.62
C LYS A 394 15.06 8.43 7.21
N LYS A 395 13.81 7.96 7.38
CA LYS A 395 12.73 8.76 7.95
C LYS A 395 13.06 9.25 9.36
N ASP A 396 13.59 8.38 10.21
CA ASP A 396 13.96 8.67 11.58
C ASP A 396 15.08 9.73 11.63
N LEU A 397 16.15 9.51 10.86
CA LEU A 397 17.26 10.47 10.76
C LEU A 397 16.82 11.84 10.22
N GLU A 398 15.86 11.88 9.27
CA GLU A 398 15.30 13.15 8.80
C GLU A 398 14.53 13.88 9.89
N GLN A 399 13.73 13.16 10.68
CA GLN A 399 12.96 13.76 11.76
C GLN A 399 13.87 14.34 12.84
N ASP A 400 14.91 13.61 13.22
CA ASP A 400 15.90 14.08 14.17
C ASP A 400 16.65 15.32 13.66
N ALA A 401 17.05 15.31 12.39
CA ALA A 401 17.72 16.45 11.77
C ALA A 401 16.80 17.69 11.72
N TYR A 402 15.54 17.51 11.37
CA TYR A 402 14.55 18.59 11.35
C TYR A 402 14.27 19.14 12.75
N LEU A 403 14.15 18.26 13.76
CA LEU A 403 14.01 18.67 15.15
C LEU A 403 15.19 19.55 15.58
N SER A 404 16.43 19.14 15.27
CA SER A 404 17.64 19.90 15.55
C SER A 404 17.67 21.26 14.85
N VAL A 405 17.29 21.33 13.57
CA VAL A 405 17.24 22.59 12.81
C VAL A 405 16.14 23.49 13.38
N MET A 406 14.95 22.97 13.60
CA MET A 406 13.80 23.77 14.02
C MET A 406 13.95 24.30 15.44
N THR A 407 14.63 23.58 16.32
CA THR A 407 15.00 24.12 17.66
C THR A 407 15.85 25.39 17.54
N ARG A 408 16.78 25.41 16.60
CA ARG A 408 17.62 26.62 16.35
C ARG A 408 16.83 27.71 15.63
N VAL A 409 15.91 27.36 14.76
CA VAL A 409 14.99 28.31 14.10
C VAL A 409 14.08 28.98 15.13
N ILE A 410 13.52 28.24 16.07
CA ILE A 410 12.71 28.78 17.17
C ILE A 410 13.52 29.79 17.99
N TYR A 411 14.76 29.48 18.33
CA TYR A 411 15.64 30.45 19.03
C TYR A 411 15.81 31.74 18.23
N ARG A 412 15.99 31.67 16.89
CA ARG A 412 16.05 32.87 16.03
C ARG A 412 14.74 33.64 16.00
N MET A 413 13.59 32.93 16.02
CA MET A 413 12.27 33.58 16.08
C MET A 413 12.12 34.36 17.40
N GLU A 414 12.48 33.73 18.53
CA GLU A 414 12.38 34.31 19.87
C GLU A 414 13.34 35.48 20.07
N ASP A 415 14.49 35.50 19.40
CA ASP A 415 15.48 36.58 19.40
C ASP A 415 15.12 37.73 18.43
N THR A 416 14.04 37.60 17.65
CA THR A 416 13.62 38.66 16.73
C THR A 416 12.87 39.78 17.47
N GLU A 417 13.38 41.02 17.36
CA GLU A 417 12.78 42.16 18.03
C GLU A 417 11.29 42.35 17.68
N GLY A 418 10.47 42.50 18.70
CA GLY A 418 9.03 42.65 18.58
C GLY A 418 8.23 41.37 18.37
N TYR A 419 8.86 40.17 18.33
CA TYR A 419 8.15 38.90 18.29
C TYR A 419 7.57 38.54 19.66
N ILE A 420 6.29 38.25 19.69
CA ILE A 420 5.57 37.77 20.89
C ILE A 420 5.06 36.38 20.61
N PRO A 421 5.64 35.32 21.24
CA PRO A 421 5.16 33.93 21.06
C PRO A 421 3.68 33.78 21.36
N GLY A 422 2.95 33.11 20.48
CA GLY A 422 1.49 32.86 20.61
C GLY A 422 0.61 34.03 20.12
N GLU A 423 1.14 35.26 19.98
CA GLU A 423 0.39 36.44 19.53
C GLU A 423 0.75 36.84 18.11
N THR A 424 2.05 37.02 17.82
CA THR A 424 2.53 37.39 16.49
C THR A 424 2.29 36.29 15.48
N PRO A 425 1.58 36.55 14.37
CA PRO A 425 1.46 35.57 13.27
C PRO A 425 2.84 35.21 12.71
N VAL A 426 3.04 33.95 12.36
CA VAL A 426 4.31 33.45 11.81
C VAL A 426 4.06 32.79 10.46
N VAL A 427 4.85 33.16 9.47
CA VAL A 427 4.85 32.58 8.12
C VAL A 427 6.20 31.90 7.87
N MET A 428 6.17 30.60 7.58
CA MET A 428 7.32 29.83 7.16
C MET A 428 7.49 29.95 5.65
N VAL A 429 8.69 30.30 5.18
CA VAL A 429 9.02 30.44 3.75
C VAL A 429 10.09 29.42 3.38
N GLY A 430 9.76 28.53 2.45
CA GLY A 430 10.63 27.44 2.04
C GLY A 430 10.72 26.31 3.06
N LEU A 431 11.67 25.41 2.86
CA LEU A 431 11.92 24.22 3.67
C LEU A 431 13.39 24.14 4.11
N PRO A 432 13.71 23.49 5.23
CA PRO A 432 15.08 23.16 5.56
C PRO A 432 15.73 22.28 4.48
N GLN A 433 17.06 22.30 4.41
CA GLN A 433 17.82 21.45 3.49
C GLN A 433 17.48 19.96 3.70
N GLN A 434 17.37 19.21 2.60
CA GLN A 434 17.05 17.79 2.62
C GLN A 434 18.26 16.93 2.96
N LEU A 435 18.07 15.85 3.72
CA LEU A 435 19.09 14.84 3.99
C LEU A 435 19.48 14.02 2.76
N ASN A 436 18.64 14.00 1.72
CA ASN A 436 18.93 13.28 0.48
C ASN A 436 20.29 13.65 -0.13
N ASP A 437 20.68 14.93 0.02
CA ASP A 437 21.90 15.48 -0.56
C ASP A 437 23.13 15.31 0.36
N THR A 438 22.92 14.83 1.59
CA THR A 438 23.97 14.73 2.61
C THR A 438 24.37 13.31 2.97
N ILE A 439 23.49 12.31 2.76
CA ILE A 439 23.75 10.90 3.07
C ILE A 439 23.79 10.12 1.77
N PRO A 440 24.98 9.64 1.33
CA PRO A 440 25.11 8.85 0.10
C PRO A 440 24.19 7.63 0.11
N GLY A 441 23.52 7.40 -1.02
CA GLY A 441 22.59 6.28 -1.20
C GLY A 441 21.14 6.57 -0.79
N PHE A 442 20.86 7.64 -0.06
CA PHE A 442 19.48 8.00 0.30
C PHE A 442 18.70 8.63 -0.86
N GLU A 443 19.38 9.22 -1.84
CA GLU A 443 18.78 9.77 -3.06
C GLU A 443 17.97 8.75 -3.85
N ALA A 444 18.36 7.46 -3.80
CA ALA A 444 17.63 6.36 -4.43
C ALA A 444 16.27 6.07 -3.78
N TYR A 445 16.06 6.52 -2.53
CA TYR A 445 14.87 6.25 -1.73
C TYR A 445 13.98 7.49 -1.60
N ARG A 446 13.63 8.12 -2.72
CA ARG A 446 12.71 9.29 -2.75
C ARG A 446 11.24 8.92 -2.65
N LYS A 447 10.88 7.68 -2.91
CA LYS A 447 9.55 7.11 -2.68
C LYS A 447 9.59 6.25 -1.41
N PRO A 448 8.48 6.06 -0.70
CA PRO A 448 7.10 6.48 -0.96
C PRO A 448 6.82 7.96 -0.64
N ASN A 449 5.83 8.54 -1.35
CA ASN A 449 5.39 9.91 -1.15
C ASN A 449 4.72 10.12 0.23
N GLY A 450 4.82 11.34 0.76
CA GLY A 450 4.20 11.74 2.04
C GLY A 450 4.94 11.24 3.28
N MET A 451 6.04 10.52 3.10
CA MET A 451 6.84 9.94 4.16
C MET A 451 7.92 10.89 4.69
N TRP A 452 8.55 11.67 3.80
CA TRP A 452 9.69 12.52 4.12
C TRP A 452 9.28 13.85 4.75
N MET A 453 10.15 14.44 5.56
CA MET A 453 9.85 15.72 6.22
C MET A 453 9.57 16.84 5.23
N THR A 454 10.20 16.83 4.07
CA THR A 454 9.89 17.77 2.98
C THR A 454 8.47 17.60 2.45
N ASP A 455 7.98 16.37 2.31
CA ASP A 455 6.60 16.13 1.92
C ASP A 455 5.64 16.52 3.05
N VAL A 456 5.98 16.20 4.31
CA VAL A 456 5.16 16.50 5.49
C VAL A 456 4.90 18.01 5.61
N LEU A 457 5.93 18.83 5.50
CA LEU A 457 5.83 20.27 5.71
C LEU A 457 5.47 21.06 4.45
N ASN A 458 5.67 20.49 3.25
CA ASN A 458 5.36 21.12 1.96
C ASN A 458 3.94 20.79 1.45
N TYR A 459 3.09 20.16 2.24
CA TYR A 459 1.76 19.73 1.78
C TYR A 459 0.76 20.88 1.55
N GLY A 460 1.28 22.08 1.31
CA GLY A 460 0.56 23.21 0.72
C GLY A 460 -0.25 24.05 1.67
N ASP A 461 -0.29 23.76 2.97
CA ASP A 461 -0.96 24.58 3.93
C ASP A 461 -0.17 24.81 5.23
N SER A 462 -0.53 25.88 5.94
CA SER A 462 -0.01 26.18 7.26
C SER A 462 -0.41 25.17 8.33
N GLY A 463 -1.36 24.27 8.05
CA GLY A 463 -1.91 23.31 9.01
C GLY A 463 -0.87 22.28 9.47
N HIS A 464 -0.04 21.76 8.55
CA HIS A 464 1.04 20.85 8.88
C HIS A 464 2.14 21.51 9.69
N TRP A 465 2.54 22.72 9.32
CA TRP A 465 3.48 23.53 10.11
C TRP A 465 2.92 23.83 11.50
N ALA A 466 1.67 24.23 11.60
CA ALA A 466 1.00 24.51 12.89
C ALA A 466 0.95 23.26 13.77
N ALA A 467 0.62 22.09 13.20
CA ALA A 467 0.60 20.83 13.91
C ALA A 467 2.02 20.42 14.37
N TYR A 468 3.03 20.61 13.53
CA TYR A 468 4.42 20.32 13.86
C TYR A 468 4.92 21.19 15.02
N PHE A 469 4.70 22.52 14.95
CA PHE A 469 5.05 23.43 16.05
C PHE A 469 4.34 23.05 17.35
N LYS A 470 3.02 22.83 17.27
CA LYS A 470 2.19 22.56 18.45
C LYS A 470 2.50 21.21 19.12
N TYR A 471 2.61 20.13 18.32
CA TYR A 471 2.64 18.77 18.87
C TYR A 471 4.03 18.16 18.96
N ILE A 472 4.94 18.55 18.09
CA ILE A 472 6.30 17.99 18.06
C ILE A 472 7.27 18.93 18.77
N LEU A 473 7.21 20.24 18.47
CA LEU A 473 8.10 21.22 19.05
C LEU A 473 7.59 21.80 20.38
N LEU A 474 6.30 21.54 20.74
CA LEU A 474 5.62 22.11 21.91
C LEU A 474 5.76 23.65 21.98
N ASN A 475 5.74 24.30 20.83
CA ASN A 475 5.93 25.73 20.69
C ASN A 475 4.59 26.43 20.40
N PRO A 476 4.23 27.54 21.09
CA PRO A 476 2.96 28.24 20.95
C PRO A 476 2.86 29.12 19.71
N ALA A 477 3.82 29.10 18.79
CA ALA A 477 3.84 29.95 17.60
C ALA A 477 2.52 29.90 16.83
N LYS A 478 1.99 31.07 16.50
CA LYS A 478 0.75 31.22 15.71
C LYS A 478 1.05 31.11 14.23
N ILE A 479 1.24 29.88 13.73
CA ILE A 479 1.56 29.62 12.34
C ILE A 479 0.36 29.96 11.45
N THR A 480 0.60 30.74 10.39
CA THR A 480 -0.40 31.17 9.41
C THR A 480 0.10 30.93 7.98
N GLY A 481 -0.83 30.84 7.03
CA GLY A 481 -0.48 30.75 5.61
C GLY A 481 0.07 32.08 5.08
N GLY A 482 1.17 31.99 4.32
CA GLY A 482 1.80 33.19 3.73
C GLY A 482 1.03 33.75 2.53
N GLY A 483 0.45 32.89 1.69
CA GLY A 483 -0.23 33.30 0.48
C GLY A 483 0.59 34.30 -0.34
N LYS A 484 -0.02 35.40 -0.80
CA LYS A 484 0.68 36.45 -1.54
C LYS A 484 1.68 37.27 -0.72
N MET A 485 1.69 37.16 0.61
CA MET A 485 2.66 37.85 1.44
C MET A 485 4.07 37.33 1.25
N THR A 486 4.23 36.07 0.81
CA THR A 486 5.54 35.52 0.48
C THR A 486 6.18 36.15 -0.76
N ASP A 487 5.39 36.79 -1.62
CA ASP A 487 5.85 37.47 -2.84
C ASP A 487 6.33 38.92 -2.55
N ASP A 488 6.19 39.40 -1.30
CA ASP A 488 6.64 40.75 -0.92
C ASP A 488 8.16 40.88 -1.12
N PRO A 489 8.64 41.91 -1.83
CA PRO A 489 10.08 42.10 -2.05
C PRO A 489 10.90 42.15 -0.75
N ARG A 490 10.32 42.63 0.35
CA ARG A 490 10.97 42.66 1.67
C ARG A 490 11.20 41.24 2.21
N VAL A 491 10.25 40.35 2.00
CA VAL A 491 10.35 38.92 2.38
C VAL A 491 11.36 38.20 1.49
N GLN A 492 11.29 38.46 0.17
CA GLN A 492 12.21 37.88 -0.80
C GLN A 492 13.68 38.31 -0.53
N ALA A 493 13.91 39.52 -0.05
CA ALA A 493 15.24 40.05 0.28
C ALA A 493 15.84 39.46 1.57
N LEU A 494 15.05 38.77 2.41
CA LEU A 494 15.59 38.10 3.60
C LEU A 494 16.60 37.02 3.19
N PRO A 495 17.71 36.87 3.89
CA PRO A 495 18.62 35.77 3.69
C PRO A 495 17.98 34.45 4.17
N CYS A 496 18.38 33.35 3.56
CA CYS A 496 17.91 32.03 4.00
C CYS A 496 18.63 31.56 5.27
N TYR A 497 17.94 30.82 6.12
CA TYR A 497 18.58 30.13 7.24
C TYR A 497 19.79 29.29 6.74
N PRO A 498 20.97 29.26 7.44
CA PRO A 498 21.21 29.72 8.82
C PRO A 498 21.74 31.17 8.94
N ALA A 499 21.70 31.96 7.88
CA ALA A 499 22.22 33.33 7.94
C ALA A 499 21.49 34.19 8.99
N GLN A 500 22.20 35.17 9.55
CA GLN A 500 21.58 36.19 10.41
C GLN A 500 20.58 37.00 9.59
N GLY A 501 19.45 37.38 10.20
CA GLY A 501 18.38 38.11 9.51
C GLY A 501 17.44 37.25 8.66
N CYS A 502 17.53 35.90 8.75
CA CYS A 502 16.55 34.99 8.12
C CYS A 502 15.15 35.10 8.74
N THR A 503 14.99 35.85 9.82
CA THR A 503 13.73 36.18 10.48
C THR A 503 13.53 37.69 10.56
N ALA A 504 12.34 38.19 10.24
CA ALA A 504 11.97 39.60 10.37
C ALA A 504 10.46 39.79 10.55
N ILE A 505 10.06 40.82 11.30
CA ILE A 505 8.64 41.24 11.36
C ILE A 505 8.39 42.24 10.24
N ILE A 506 7.44 41.88 9.36
CA ILE A 506 6.99 42.74 8.27
C ILE A 506 5.46 42.87 8.41
N ASP A 507 4.98 44.10 8.55
CA ASP A 507 3.55 44.41 8.71
C ASP A 507 2.87 43.60 9.83
N GLY A 508 3.56 43.43 10.98
CA GLY A 508 3.04 42.71 12.15
C GLY A 508 3.07 41.16 12.03
N THR A 509 3.68 40.60 10.98
CA THR A 509 3.87 39.17 10.78
C THR A 509 5.35 38.82 10.79
N LEU A 510 5.71 37.80 11.55
CA LEU A 510 7.08 37.24 11.54
C LEU A 510 7.24 36.31 10.34
N PHE A 511 8.17 36.64 9.46
CA PHE A 511 8.60 35.77 8.37
C PHE A 511 9.86 35.03 8.74
N VAL A 512 9.89 33.71 8.46
CA VAL A 512 11.04 32.83 8.70
C VAL A 512 11.42 32.20 7.36
N LYS A 513 12.52 32.68 6.75
CA LYS A 513 12.98 32.18 5.46
C LYS A 513 13.99 31.04 5.64
N LEU A 514 13.56 29.83 5.30
CA LEU A 514 14.37 28.60 5.39
C LEU A 514 15.12 28.33 4.09
N SER A 515 14.48 28.56 2.97
CA SER A 515 15.04 28.47 1.61
C SER A 515 14.32 29.42 0.68
N GLU A 516 14.80 29.51 -0.55
CA GLU A 516 14.01 30.15 -1.60
C GLU A 516 12.67 29.40 -1.80
N PRO A 517 11.58 30.12 -2.07
CA PRO A 517 10.23 29.54 -2.17
C PRO A 517 10.07 28.56 -3.32
#